data_e14fe41957bdee9744e41c0d1ac92221
#
_entry.id   e14fe41957bdee9744e41c0d1ac92221
#
_cell.length_a   1.000
_cell.length_b   1.000
_cell.length_c   1.000
_cell.angle_alpha   90.00
_cell.angle_beta   90.00
_cell.angle_gamma   90.00
#
_symmetry.space_group_name_H-M   'P 1'
#
loop_
_entity.id
_entity.type
_entity.pdbx_description
1 polymer ?
#
loop_
_entity_poly.entity_id
_entity_poly.type
_entity_poly.pdbx_seq_one_letter_code
_entity_poly.pdbx_strand_id
1 'polypeptide(L)'
;ARSYMQQLLTLVAQRPVLHEVDDHLEGRFNGGSRHYPTGSAYAVAASADDSLRHGLVLDRTQPISVPIISGTSVTTAMVEAAQTQDQLLELIYLMRQEIFFGEGRRPADLGLRMPLSNVEAAHVKDAKDYGKAVIPPFIPTDGGMDDFTMDKDNHTVVIKYNMNRVIVENKNSEYVVPFI
;
A
#
# COMPACT_ATOMS: atom_id res chain seq x y z
N ALA A 1 10.02 -13.12 13.93
CA ALA A 1 9.19 -12.25 13.09
C ALA A 1 7.75 -12.20 13.61
N ARG A 2 6.99 -13.31 13.66
CA ARG A 2 5.56 -13.33 14.06
C ARG A 2 5.30 -12.59 15.37
N SER A 3 6.07 -12.90 16.41
CA SER A 3 5.89 -12.29 17.73
C SER A 3 6.01 -10.76 17.69
N TYR A 4 6.98 -10.23 16.95
CA TYR A 4 7.13 -8.79 16.78
C TYR A 4 5.99 -8.17 15.98
N MET A 5 5.49 -8.86 14.95
CA MET A 5 4.33 -8.40 14.19
C MET A 5 3.08 -8.33 15.09
N GLN A 6 2.84 -9.34 15.91
CA GLN A 6 1.72 -9.35 16.87
C GLN A 6 1.84 -8.24 17.92
N GLN A 7 3.06 -7.98 18.43
CA GLN A 7 3.31 -6.85 19.32
C GLN A 7 3.02 -5.51 18.63
N LEU A 8 3.46 -5.35 17.38
CA LEU A 8 3.18 -4.14 16.60
C LEU A 8 1.68 -3.97 16.37
N LEU A 9 0.94 -5.03 16.02
CA LEU A 9 -0.51 -4.99 15.88
C LEU A 9 -1.20 -4.55 17.18
N THR A 10 -0.73 -5.04 18.33
CA THR A 10 -1.24 -4.63 19.63
C THR A 10 -1.00 -3.14 19.88
N LEU A 11 0.18 -2.63 19.56
CA LEU A 11 0.50 -1.21 19.68
C LEU A 11 -0.35 -0.33 18.73
N VAL A 12 -0.53 -0.77 17.51
CA VAL A 12 -1.35 -0.06 16.52
C VAL A 12 -2.81 -0.01 16.95
N ALA A 13 -3.34 -1.09 17.53
CA ALA A 13 -4.71 -1.13 18.03
C ALA A 13 -4.97 -0.18 19.21
N GLN A 14 -3.93 0.26 19.93
CA GLN A 14 -4.04 1.21 21.04
C GLN A 14 -4.01 2.68 20.59
N ARG A 15 -3.86 2.94 19.29
CA ARG A 15 -3.80 4.31 18.78
C ARG A 15 -5.16 4.99 18.94
N PRO A 16 -5.17 6.30 19.25
CA PRO A 16 -6.39 7.08 19.35
C PRO A 16 -7.19 7.05 18.06
N VAL A 17 -8.50 6.98 18.19
CA VAL A 17 -9.45 6.97 17.07
C VAL A 17 -10.32 8.23 17.16
N LEU A 18 -10.44 8.96 16.07
CA LEU A 18 -11.44 10.00 15.90
C LEU A 18 -12.76 9.36 15.48
N HIS A 19 -13.81 9.68 16.19
CA HIS A 19 -15.16 9.19 15.89
C HIS A 19 -15.96 10.26 15.17
N GLU A 20 -16.94 9.82 14.40
CA GLU A 20 -17.88 10.70 13.70
C GLU A 20 -17.20 11.73 12.78
N VAL A 21 -16.10 11.34 12.16
CA VAL A 21 -15.43 12.18 11.16
C VAL A 21 -16.32 12.21 9.92
N ASP A 22 -16.82 13.40 9.64
CA ASP A 22 -17.64 13.65 8.47
C ASP A 22 -16.73 14.20 7.35
N ASP A 23 -16.57 13.42 6.29
CA ASP A 23 -15.74 13.75 5.15
C ASP A 23 -16.57 14.08 3.89
N HIS A 24 -17.88 14.13 3.99
CA HIS A 24 -18.72 14.45 2.84
C HIS A 24 -18.76 15.95 2.53
N LEU A 25 -17.91 16.72 3.17
CA LEU A 25 -17.79 18.15 2.89
C LEU A 25 -17.68 18.39 1.40
N GLU A 26 -18.70 19.07 0.90
CA GLU A 26 -18.79 19.56 -0.45
C GLU A 26 -17.50 20.29 -0.83
N GLY A 27 -16.92 19.92 -1.96
CA GLY A 27 -15.84 20.71 -2.54
C GLY A 27 -14.46 20.10 -2.55
N ARG A 28 -14.27 18.85 -2.21
CA ARG A 28 -13.06 18.13 -2.63
C ARG A 28 -13.12 17.76 -4.11
N PHE A 29 -13.34 18.75 -4.94
CA PHE A 29 -13.13 18.65 -6.36
C PHE A 29 -11.62 18.74 -6.61
N ASN A 30 -10.98 17.62 -6.80
CA ASN A 30 -9.66 17.61 -7.42
C ASN A 30 -9.80 18.01 -8.89
N GLY A 31 -10.17 19.26 -9.17
CA GLY A 31 -10.08 19.94 -10.47
C GLY A 31 -10.33 19.14 -11.75
N GLY A 32 -10.90 17.96 -11.68
CA GLY A 32 -11.10 17.04 -12.79
C GLY A 32 -12.38 16.24 -12.66
N SER A 33 -12.76 15.56 -13.73
CA SER A 33 -13.95 14.74 -13.87
C SER A 33 -13.95 13.43 -13.06
N ARG A 34 -13.01 13.24 -12.15
CA ARG A 34 -12.95 12.03 -11.32
C ARG A 34 -13.84 12.21 -10.10
N HIS A 35 -14.99 11.60 -10.17
CA HIS A 35 -15.85 11.44 -9.00
C HIS A 35 -15.37 10.21 -8.22
N TYR A 36 -15.01 10.42 -6.95
CA TYR A 36 -14.86 9.30 -6.04
C TYR A 36 -16.19 8.57 -5.90
N PRO A 37 -16.18 7.22 -5.78
CA PRO A 37 -17.40 6.50 -5.49
C PRO A 37 -18.00 7.07 -4.20
N THR A 38 -19.17 7.64 -4.31
CA THR A 38 -19.94 8.11 -3.16
C THR A 38 -20.97 7.06 -2.81
N GLY A 39 -21.18 6.83 -1.54
CA GLY A 39 -22.31 6.05 -1.06
C GLY A 39 -22.06 4.58 -0.76
N SER A 40 -20.81 4.09 -0.84
CA SER A 40 -20.53 2.71 -0.45
C SER A 40 -19.07 2.48 -0.07
N ALA A 41 -18.84 1.69 0.95
CA ALA A 41 -17.53 1.12 1.23
C ALA A 41 -17.23 0.01 0.20
N TYR A 42 -16.00 -0.02 -0.29
CA TYR A 42 -15.55 -1.07 -1.20
C TYR A 42 -14.57 -2.01 -0.50
N ALA A 43 -14.73 -3.31 -0.75
CA ALA A 43 -13.73 -4.29 -0.37
C ALA A 43 -12.67 -4.39 -1.47
N VAL A 44 -11.40 -4.54 -1.08
CA VAL A 44 -10.26 -4.53 -2.00
C VAL A 44 -9.48 -5.83 -1.89
N ALA A 45 -9.22 -6.48 -3.02
CA ALA A 45 -8.27 -7.58 -3.12
C ALA A 45 -6.97 -7.08 -3.78
N ALA A 46 -5.83 -7.51 -3.26
CA ALA A 46 -4.52 -7.13 -3.78
C ALA A 46 -4.16 -7.81 -5.12
N SER A 47 -4.83 -8.92 -5.44
CA SER A 47 -4.86 -9.57 -6.75
C SER A 47 -6.11 -10.45 -6.85
N ALA A 48 -6.34 -11.06 -8.00
CA ALA A 48 -7.46 -11.99 -8.20
C ALA A 48 -7.41 -13.22 -7.27
N ASP A 49 -6.21 -13.59 -6.81
CA ASP A 49 -5.97 -14.75 -5.94
C ASP A 49 -6.02 -14.39 -4.45
N ASP A 50 -6.16 -13.10 -4.12
CA ASP A 50 -6.16 -12.63 -2.75
C ASP A 50 -7.58 -12.46 -2.21
N SER A 51 -7.73 -12.63 -0.90
CA SER A 51 -9.00 -12.39 -0.22
C SER A 51 -9.34 -10.90 -0.18
N LEU A 52 -10.64 -10.61 -0.25
CA LEU A 52 -11.17 -9.26 -0.09
C LEU A 52 -10.91 -8.72 1.32
N ARG A 53 -10.44 -7.49 1.41
CA ARG A 53 -10.24 -6.75 2.65
C ARG A 53 -11.16 -5.55 2.70
N HIS A 54 -11.77 -5.35 3.86
CA HIS A 54 -12.67 -4.24 4.14
C HIS A 54 -11.95 -3.12 4.91
N GLY A 55 -12.53 -1.93 4.92
CA GLY A 55 -12.02 -0.79 5.69
C GLY A 55 -10.92 0.01 5.00
N LEU A 56 -10.53 -0.34 3.76
CA LEU A 56 -9.56 0.43 2.97
C LEU A 56 -10.21 1.54 2.15
N VAL A 57 -11.41 1.30 1.65
CA VAL A 57 -12.23 2.30 0.96
C VAL A 57 -13.53 2.43 1.73
N LEU A 58 -13.75 3.59 2.32
CA LEU A 58 -14.86 3.84 3.23
C LEU A 58 -16.01 4.55 2.52
N ASP A 59 -17.24 4.30 2.99
CA ASP A 59 -18.40 5.10 2.59
C ASP A 59 -18.24 6.53 3.14
N ARG A 60 -18.12 7.48 2.23
CA ARG A 60 -17.91 8.90 2.58
C ARG A 60 -19.20 9.67 2.77
N THR A 61 -20.36 9.03 2.62
CA THR A 61 -21.67 9.65 2.86
C THR A 61 -22.11 9.53 4.31
N GLN A 62 -21.37 8.78 5.13
CA GLN A 62 -21.66 8.57 6.55
C GLN A 62 -20.46 8.97 7.40
N PRO A 63 -20.69 9.49 8.61
CA PRO A 63 -19.62 9.68 9.57
C PRO A 63 -18.90 8.36 9.87
N ILE A 64 -17.57 8.41 9.88
CA ILE A 64 -16.71 7.24 10.07
C ILE A 64 -15.77 7.43 11.25
N SER A 65 -15.26 6.32 11.76
CA SER A 65 -14.17 6.33 12.75
C SER A 65 -12.85 6.10 12.04
N VAL A 66 -11.90 7.02 12.24
CA VAL A 66 -10.56 6.93 11.65
C VAL A 66 -9.49 7.03 12.74
N PRO A 67 -8.42 6.22 12.67
CA PRO A 67 -7.30 6.38 13.59
C PRO A 67 -6.60 7.71 13.32
N ILE A 68 -6.18 8.39 14.39
CA ILE A 68 -5.42 9.66 14.31
C ILE A 68 -4.10 9.46 13.59
N ILE A 69 -3.49 8.30 13.77
CA ILE A 69 -2.26 7.87 13.10
C ILE A 69 -2.58 6.62 12.29
N SER A 70 -1.91 6.46 11.15
CA SER A 70 -2.13 5.32 10.26
C SER A 70 -2.17 3.98 10.99
N GLY A 71 -3.20 3.22 10.72
CA GLY A 71 -3.36 1.84 11.14
C GLY A 71 -2.77 0.86 10.13
N THR A 72 -3.17 -0.40 10.24
CA THR A 72 -2.86 -1.42 9.24
C THR A 72 -4.07 -2.33 9.01
N SER A 73 -4.24 -2.79 7.78
CA SER A 73 -5.25 -3.80 7.43
C SER A 73 -4.79 -5.22 7.76
N VAL A 74 -3.53 -5.40 8.14
CA VAL A 74 -3.00 -6.69 8.57
C VAL A 74 -3.59 -7.05 9.94
N THR A 75 -4.06 -8.28 10.05
CA THR A 75 -4.66 -8.82 11.28
C THR A 75 -3.79 -9.90 11.89
N THR A 76 -4.02 -10.19 13.18
CA THR A 76 -3.39 -11.32 13.86
C THR A 76 -3.64 -12.64 13.14
N ALA A 77 -4.86 -12.85 12.64
CA ALA A 77 -5.22 -14.05 11.89
C ALA A 77 -4.40 -14.20 10.60
N MET A 78 -4.14 -13.10 9.86
CA MET A 78 -3.28 -13.13 8.67
C MET A 78 -1.84 -13.52 9.03
N VAL A 79 -1.30 -12.99 10.12
CA VAL A 79 0.05 -13.32 10.61
C VAL A 79 0.14 -14.79 11.03
N GLU A 80 -0.90 -15.33 11.66
CA GLU A 80 -0.96 -16.75 12.07
C GLU A 80 -1.11 -17.67 10.87
N ALA A 81 -1.90 -17.30 9.88
CA ALA A 81 -2.14 -18.08 8.66
C ALA A 81 -0.92 -18.19 7.73
N ALA A 82 0.00 -17.21 7.80
CA ALA A 82 1.20 -17.22 6.96
C ALA A 82 2.07 -18.46 7.24
N GLN A 83 2.34 -19.28 6.25
CA GLN A 83 3.08 -20.54 6.38
C GLN A 83 4.58 -20.40 6.07
N THR A 84 4.95 -19.42 5.26
CA THR A 84 6.31 -19.21 4.77
C THR A 84 6.91 -17.89 5.24
N GLN A 85 8.24 -17.77 5.15
CA GLN A 85 8.92 -16.50 5.39
C GLN A 85 8.48 -15.43 4.38
N ASP A 86 8.24 -15.80 3.16
CA ASP A 86 7.85 -14.88 2.09
C ASP A 86 6.45 -14.29 2.35
N GLN A 87 5.51 -15.13 2.80
CA GLN A 87 4.20 -14.64 3.23
C GLN A 87 4.29 -13.65 4.41
N LEU A 88 5.15 -13.93 5.40
CA LEU A 88 5.38 -13.00 6.49
C LEU A 88 6.05 -11.71 6.00
N LEU A 89 6.99 -11.79 5.07
CA LEU A 89 7.66 -10.64 4.49
C LEU A 89 6.68 -9.76 3.71
N GLU A 90 5.78 -10.36 2.94
CA GLU A 90 4.70 -9.65 2.24
C GLU A 90 3.81 -8.87 3.22
N LEU A 91 3.42 -9.48 4.34
CA LEU A 91 2.65 -8.80 5.38
C LEU A 91 3.45 -7.66 6.04
N ILE A 92 4.77 -7.82 6.23
CA ILE A 92 5.63 -6.76 6.78
C ILE A 92 5.69 -5.58 5.82
N TYR A 93 5.83 -5.80 4.51
CA TYR A 93 5.78 -4.73 3.52
C TYR A 93 4.45 -3.97 3.58
N LEU A 94 3.35 -4.70 3.63
CA LEU A 94 2.02 -4.12 3.72
C LEU A 94 1.86 -3.28 5.00
N MET A 95 2.23 -3.82 6.16
CA MET A 95 2.18 -3.07 7.43
C MET A 95 3.02 -1.78 7.37
N ARG A 96 4.22 -1.85 6.80
CA ARG A 96 5.08 -0.67 6.68
C ARG A 96 4.46 0.40 5.79
N GLN A 97 3.92 0.01 4.65
CA GLN A 97 3.27 0.93 3.72
C GLN A 97 2.10 1.65 4.38
N GLU A 98 1.25 0.91 5.07
CA GLU A 98 0.05 1.46 5.70
C GLU A 98 0.38 2.32 6.92
N ILE A 99 1.25 1.83 7.81
CA ILE A 99 1.60 2.53 9.06
C ILE A 99 2.36 3.82 8.77
N PHE A 100 3.29 3.80 7.81
CA PHE A 100 4.13 4.94 7.50
C PHE A 100 3.62 5.84 6.36
N PHE A 101 2.45 5.53 5.79
CA PHE A 101 1.87 6.31 4.71
C PHE A 101 1.78 7.81 5.04
N GLY A 102 1.29 8.13 6.23
CA GLY A 102 1.15 9.52 6.69
C GLY A 102 2.45 10.18 7.17
N GLU A 103 3.56 9.44 7.25
CA GLU A 103 4.83 9.94 7.80
C GLU A 103 5.79 10.48 6.73
N GLY A 104 5.36 10.52 5.46
CA GLY A 104 6.19 11.01 4.36
C GLY A 104 7.45 10.18 4.12
N ARG A 105 7.44 8.90 4.49
CA ARG A 105 8.57 8.00 4.29
C ARG A 105 8.88 7.84 2.81
N ARG A 106 10.17 7.78 2.51
CA ARG A 106 10.66 7.68 1.14
C ARG A 106 10.29 6.34 0.51
N PRO A 107 10.07 6.29 -0.81
CA PRO A 107 9.82 5.03 -1.53
C PRO A 107 10.87 3.94 -1.30
N ALA A 108 12.14 4.30 -1.01
CA ALA A 108 13.18 3.35 -0.64
C ALA A 108 12.82 2.54 0.62
N ASP A 109 12.03 3.09 1.53
CA ASP A 109 11.52 2.39 2.71
C ASP A 109 10.49 1.30 2.33
N LEU A 110 9.97 1.34 1.11
CA LEU A 110 9.10 0.31 0.54
C LEU A 110 9.86 -0.88 -0.07
N GLY A 111 11.21 -0.89 0.05
CA GLY A 111 12.04 -1.98 -0.42
C GLY A 111 12.43 -1.90 -1.89
N LEU A 112 12.11 -0.82 -2.59
CA LEU A 112 12.53 -0.58 -3.97
C LEU A 112 13.60 0.50 -4.05
N ARG A 113 14.57 0.28 -4.93
CA ARG A 113 15.47 1.34 -5.37
C ARG A 113 14.72 2.21 -6.38
N MET A 114 14.35 3.40 -5.96
CA MET A 114 13.69 4.33 -6.87
C MET A 114 14.70 4.95 -7.83
N PRO A 115 14.36 5.04 -9.11
CA PRO A 115 15.17 5.78 -10.05
C PRO A 115 15.23 7.26 -9.64
N LEU A 116 16.40 7.85 -9.79
CA LEU A 116 16.56 9.30 -9.65
C LEU A 116 15.81 9.98 -10.80
N SER A 117 15.08 11.06 -10.52
CA SER A 117 14.46 11.82 -11.59
C SER A 117 15.54 12.40 -12.53
N ASN A 118 15.20 12.58 -13.81
CA ASN A 118 16.14 13.16 -14.77
C ASN A 118 16.63 14.55 -14.34
N VAL A 119 15.81 15.31 -13.63
CA VAL A 119 16.16 16.63 -13.10
C VAL A 119 17.17 16.50 -11.98
N GLU A 120 16.98 15.60 -11.05
CA GLU A 120 17.92 15.35 -9.95
C GLU A 120 19.22 14.74 -10.48
N ALA A 121 19.14 13.80 -11.42
CA ALA A 121 20.31 13.18 -12.06
C ALA A 121 21.21 14.21 -12.74
N ALA A 122 20.64 15.27 -13.32
CA ALA A 122 21.40 16.36 -13.95
C ALA A 122 22.18 17.21 -12.95
N HIS A 123 21.79 17.23 -11.67
CA HIS A 123 22.45 18.00 -10.61
C HIS A 123 23.45 17.19 -9.78
N VAL A 124 23.46 15.87 -9.92
CA VAL A 124 24.38 14.99 -9.18
C VAL A 124 25.60 14.70 -10.04
N LYS A 125 26.79 15.17 -9.59
CA LYS A 125 28.06 15.03 -10.34
C LYS A 125 28.44 13.57 -10.62
N ASP A 126 28.03 12.65 -9.73
CA ASP A 126 28.33 11.22 -9.80
C ASP A 126 27.05 10.38 -10.02
N ALA A 127 26.15 10.88 -10.85
CA ALA A 127 24.88 10.20 -11.16
C ALA A 127 25.08 8.75 -11.66
N LYS A 128 26.25 8.42 -12.22
CA LYS A 128 26.61 7.04 -12.59
C LYS A 128 26.61 6.06 -11.42
N ASP A 129 26.84 6.54 -10.20
CA ASP A 129 26.89 5.71 -8.99
C ASP A 129 25.49 5.41 -8.44
N TYR A 130 24.47 6.16 -8.89
CA TYR A 130 23.06 5.92 -8.52
C TYR A 130 22.37 4.86 -9.39
N GLY A 131 23.13 4.22 -10.25
CA GLY A 131 22.61 3.26 -11.21
C GLY A 131 21.79 3.94 -12.31
N LYS A 132 21.51 3.20 -13.36
CA LYS A 132 20.62 3.67 -14.42
C LYS A 132 19.20 3.70 -13.84
N ALA A 133 18.48 4.78 -14.10
CA ALA A 133 17.05 4.88 -13.80
C ALA A 133 16.27 3.86 -14.66
N VAL A 134 16.29 2.63 -14.24
CA VAL A 134 15.66 1.51 -14.96
C VAL A 134 14.53 0.98 -14.10
N ILE A 135 13.36 0.87 -14.69
CA ILE A 135 12.27 0.10 -14.08
C ILE A 135 12.77 -1.35 -13.95
N PRO A 136 12.75 -1.94 -12.75
CA PRO A 136 13.17 -3.32 -12.59
C PRO A 136 12.47 -4.25 -13.58
N PRO A 137 13.18 -5.20 -14.21
CA PRO A 137 12.60 -6.03 -15.29
C PRO A 137 11.46 -6.94 -14.81
N PHE A 138 11.34 -7.15 -13.50
CA PHE A 138 10.24 -7.92 -12.92
C PHE A 138 8.97 -7.10 -12.66
N ILE A 139 9.02 -5.77 -12.81
CA ILE A 139 7.81 -4.94 -12.70
C ILE A 139 6.95 -5.17 -13.94
N PRO A 140 5.66 -5.51 -13.78
CA PRO A 140 4.76 -5.68 -14.91
C PRO A 140 4.69 -4.41 -15.77
N THR A 141 4.88 -4.57 -17.07
CA THR A 141 4.92 -3.44 -18.03
C THR A 141 3.54 -3.08 -18.58
N ASP A 142 2.57 -3.94 -18.36
CA ASP A 142 1.17 -3.75 -18.73
C ASP A 142 0.33 -3.16 -17.57
N GLY A 143 0.99 -2.75 -16.49
CA GLY A 143 0.41 -1.95 -15.43
C GLY A 143 0.20 -0.51 -15.87
N GLY A 144 -0.79 0.16 -15.31
CA GLY A 144 -1.09 1.56 -15.59
C GLY A 144 -2.23 2.07 -14.72
N MET A 145 -2.85 3.14 -15.18
CA MET A 145 -4.00 3.72 -14.47
C MET A 145 -5.20 2.77 -14.37
N ASP A 146 -5.24 1.73 -15.20
CA ASP A 146 -6.30 0.74 -15.30
C ASP A 146 -5.87 -0.63 -14.75
N ASP A 147 -4.95 -0.66 -13.80
CA ASP A 147 -4.42 -1.89 -13.21
C ASP A 147 -5.30 -2.46 -12.08
N PHE A 148 -6.57 -2.12 -12.08
CA PHE A 148 -7.59 -2.71 -11.22
C PHE A 148 -8.91 -2.89 -11.98
N THR A 149 -9.74 -3.79 -11.50
CA THR A 149 -11.14 -3.93 -11.90
C THR A 149 -12.05 -3.53 -10.76
N MET A 150 -13.14 -2.84 -11.07
CA MET A 150 -14.14 -2.43 -10.10
C MET A 150 -15.49 -3.04 -10.45
N ASP A 151 -16.05 -3.75 -9.50
CA ASP A 151 -17.44 -4.23 -9.53
C ASP A 151 -18.28 -3.30 -8.64
N LYS A 152 -19.14 -2.51 -9.27
CA LYS A 152 -19.99 -1.54 -8.59
C LYS A 152 -21.18 -2.18 -7.91
N ASP A 153 -21.63 -3.33 -8.41
CA ASP A 153 -22.81 -4.02 -7.87
C ASP A 153 -22.46 -4.76 -6.58
N ASN A 154 -21.28 -5.36 -6.54
CA ASN A 154 -20.78 -6.07 -5.36
C ASN A 154 -19.86 -5.21 -4.47
N HIS A 155 -19.63 -3.94 -4.84
CA HIS A 155 -18.74 -3.02 -4.14
C HIS A 155 -17.34 -3.61 -3.90
N THR A 156 -16.74 -4.16 -4.94
CA THR A 156 -15.41 -4.75 -4.87
C THR A 156 -14.43 -4.13 -5.85
N VAL A 157 -13.18 -4.05 -5.44
CA VAL A 157 -12.05 -3.65 -6.27
C VAL A 157 -10.99 -4.75 -6.21
N VAL A 158 -10.57 -5.21 -7.37
CA VAL A 158 -9.49 -6.20 -7.49
C VAL A 158 -8.32 -5.55 -8.22
N ILE A 159 -7.20 -5.40 -7.53
CA ILE A 159 -5.96 -4.89 -8.11
C ILE A 159 -5.35 -5.99 -8.99
N LYS A 160 -4.78 -5.61 -10.12
CA LYS A 160 -4.25 -6.56 -11.09
C LYS A 160 -3.03 -7.32 -10.58
N TYR A 161 -2.13 -6.60 -9.88
CA TYR A 161 -0.89 -7.16 -9.36
C TYR A 161 -0.69 -6.84 -7.89
N ASN A 162 -0.46 -7.86 -7.08
CA ASN A 162 0.02 -7.67 -5.72
C ASN A 162 1.51 -7.30 -5.74
N MET A 163 1.82 -6.01 -5.75
CA MET A 163 3.20 -5.52 -5.85
C MET A 163 4.07 -5.93 -4.67
N ASN A 164 3.50 -6.12 -3.48
CA ASN A 164 4.28 -6.63 -2.34
C ASN A 164 4.76 -8.06 -2.60
N ARG A 165 3.92 -8.89 -3.20
CA ARG A 165 4.30 -10.26 -3.61
C ARG A 165 5.37 -10.23 -4.69
N VAL A 166 5.21 -9.40 -5.71
CA VAL A 166 6.20 -9.21 -6.78
C VAL A 166 7.57 -8.83 -6.21
N ILE A 167 7.62 -7.91 -5.24
CA ILE A 167 8.86 -7.51 -4.57
C ILE A 167 9.46 -8.68 -3.77
N VAL A 168 8.66 -9.40 -3.00
CA VAL A 168 9.11 -10.52 -2.17
C VAL A 168 9.67 -11.67 -3.02
N GLU A 169 9.02 -11.99 -4.13
CA GLU A 169 9.50 -13.00 -5.08
C GLU A 169 10.85 -12.62 -5.70
N ASN A 170 11.12 -11.32 -5.81
CA ASN A 170 12.36 -10.78 -6.37
C ASN A 170 13.31 -10.19 -5.30
N LYS A 171 13.16 -10.57 -4.03
CA LYS A 171 13.91 -10.02 -2.88
C LYS A 171 15.44 -10.14 -2.99
N ASN A 172 15.94 -11.07 -3.81
CA ASN A 172 17.37 -11.26 -4.05
C ASN A 172 17.88 -10.48 -5.27
N SER A 173 17.02 -9.73 -5.94
CA SER A 173 17.41 -8.87 -7.06
C SER A 173 18.21 -7.67 -6.57
N GLU A 174 19.15 -7.20 -7.40
CA GLU A 174 19.89 -5.96 -7.14
C GLU A 174 19.00 -4.71 -7.06
N TYR A 175 17.77 -4.79 -7.57
CA TYR A 175 16.79 -3.70 -7.55
C TYR A 175 15.99 -3.62 -6.24
N VAL A 176 16.02 -4.65 -5.41
CA VAL A 176 15.31 -4.68 -4.14
C VAL A 176 16.29 -4.35 -3.01
N VAL A 177 15.92 -3.38 -2.18
CA VAL A 177 16.69 -3.04 -0.99
C VAL A 177 16.45 -4.11 0.07
N PRO A 178 17.51 -4.76 0.58
CA PRO A 178 17.32 -5.74 1.64
C PRO A 178 16.66 -5.11 2.86
N PHE A 179 15.76 -5.84 3.49
CA PHE A 179 15.35 -5.53 4.85
C PHE A 179 16.54 -5.78 5.78
N ILE A 180 17.06 -4.74 6.35
CA ILE A 180 18.08 -4.82 7.40
C ILE A 180 17.38 -4.75 8.75
#